data_992dc29459e7b5fc94cd2353fe8192c1
#
_entry.id   992dc29459e7b5fc94cd2353fe8192c1
#
_cell.length_a   1.000
_cell.length_b   1.000
_cell.length_c   1.000
_cell.angle_alpha   90.00
_cell.angle_beta   90.00
_cell.angle_gamma   90.00
#
_symmetry.space_group_name_H-M   'P 1'
#
loop_
_entity.id
_entity.type
_entity.pdbx_description
1 polymer ?
#
loop_
_entity_poly.entity_id
_entity_poly.type
_entity_poly.pdbx_seq_one_letter_code
_entity_poly.pdbx_strand_id
1 'polypeptide(L)'
;MAQARLNLKGVSALLLDSDQFSRGLIASMLRGFGMESPVTGQTGAEAMAYLHGNSIDLCIMEAMLPDMSGAELIRWLRRPEMEKLRFVPIVVLTSYAQLRLVSAARDGGANIIVRKPVSPQSLFDRITWVARVARPFIDGGNYAGPDRRFQVVDPPDGNYKRADDARRGPSSAGPAQPVNKLVQAVSKGPSQ
;
A
#
# COMPACT_ATOMS: atom_id res chain seq x y z
N MET A 1 -7.45 -24.30 -12.85
CA MET A 1 -7.22 -22.86 -12.66
C MET A 1 -5.76 -22.65 -12.33
N ALA A 2 -4.99 -21.93 -13.13
CA ALA A 2 -3.57 -21.67 -12.85
C ALA A 2 -3.47 -20.82 -11.58
N GLN A 3 -2.85 -21.36 -10.54
CA GLN A 3 -2.59 -20.67 -9.30
C GLN A 3 -1.61 -19.53 -9.60
N ALA A 4 -2.02 -18.29 -9.37
CA ALA A 4 -1.15 -17.13 -9.55
C ALA A 4 0.08 -17.31 -8.65
N ARG A 5 1.26 -17.38 -9.24
CA ARG A 5 2.53 -17.43 -8.49
C ARG A 5 3.02 -16.01 -8.30
N LEU A 6 3.05 -15.54 -7.07
CA LEU A 6 3.74 -14.32 -6.70
C LEU A 6 5.22 -14.66 -6.51
N ASN A 7 6.09 -13.98 -7.21
CA ASN A 7 7.52 -14.09 -7.02
C ASN A 7 8.07 -12.69 -6.72
N LEU A 8 8.34 -12.43 -5.46
CA LEU A 8 8.86 -11.14 -5.00
C LEU A 8 10.38 -10.97 -5.18
N LYS A 9 11.00 -11.80 -6.03
CA LYS A 9 12.43 -11.66 -6.35
C LYS A 9 12.71 -10.28 -6.96
N GLY A 10 13.66 -9.56 -6.39
CA GLY A 10 14.04 -8.22 -6.80
C GLY A 10 13.06 -7.11 -6.38
N VAL A 11 12.00 -7.44 -5.63
CA VAL A 11 11.10 -6.46 -5.01
C VAL A 11 11.71 -6.02 -3.68
N SER A 12 11.86 -4.72 -3.48
CA SER A 12 12.30 -4.13 -2.22
C SER A 12 11.08 -3.76 -1.37
N ALA A 13 11.06 -4.22 -0.10
CA ALA A 13 9.99 -3.88 0.81
C ALA A 13 10.50 -3.31 2.12
N LEU A 14 9.74 -2.37 2.68
CA LEU A 14 9.89 -1.89 4.03
C LEU A 14 8.78 -2.47 4.90
N LEU A 15 9.17 -3.13 5.98
CA LEU A 15 8.26 -3.73 6.97
C LEU A 15 8.43 -3.04 8.32
N LEU A 16 7.37 -2.39 8.80
CA LEU A 16 7.34 -1.66 10.06
C LEU A 16 6.37 -2.31 11.03
N ASP A 17 6.89 -2.77 12.14
CA ASP A 17 6.12 -3.34 13.23
C ASP A 17 6.95 -3.28 14.51
N SER A 18 6.42 -2.73 15.59
CA SER A 18 7.13 -2.64 16.87
C SER A 18 7.26 -4.01 17.55
N ASP A 19 6.32 -4.92 17.30
CA ASP A 19 6.36 -6.27 17.81
C ASP A 19 7.37 -7.13 17.03
N GLN A 20 8.44 -7.56 17.71
CA GLN A 20 9.53 -8.32 17.11
C GLN A 20 9.06 -9.68 16.54
N PHE A 21 8.14 -10.34 17.23
CA PHE A 21 7.64 -11.65 16.79
C PHE A 21 6.79 -11.51 15.53
N SER A 22 5.84 -10.57 15.54
CA SER A 22 5.00 -10.25 14.37
C SER A 22 5.86 -9.86 13.17
N ARG A 23 6.83 -8.97 13.37
CA ARG A 23 7.76 -8.52 12.33
C ARG A 23 8.56 -9.68 11.75
N GLY A 24 9.12 -10.55 12.60
CA GLY A 24 9.87 -11.74 12.18
C GLY A 24 9.01 -12.73 11.38
N LEU A 25 7.78 -12.94 11.80
CA LEU A 25 6.83 -13.83 11.12
C LEU A 25 6.47 -13.30 9.72
N ILE A 26 6.10 -12.02 9.61
CA ILE A 26 5.77 -11.40 8.33
C ILE A 26 6.98 -11.39 7.40
N ALA A 27 8.18 -11.06 7.91
CA ALA A 27 9.42 -11.12 7.12
C ALA A 27 9.69 -12.54 6.59
N SER A 28 9.41 -13.57 7.39
CA SER A 28 9.53 -14.97 6.94
C SER A 28 8.53 -15.33 5.85
N MET A 29 7.29 -14.85 5.93
CA MET A 29 6.29 -15.01 4.88
C MET A 29 6.74 -14.36 3.57
N LEU A 30 7.27 -13.13 3.63
CA LEU A 30 7.77 -12.41 2.45
C LEU A 30 8.95 -13.14 1.79
N ARG A 31 9.87 -13.70 2.60
CA ARG A 31 10.94 -14.55 2.07
C ARG A 31 10.39 -15.82 1.42
N GLY A 32 9.36 -16.43 2.01
CA GLY A 32 8.64 -17.56 1.41
C GLY A 32 8.01 -17.24 0.06
N PHE A 33 7.69 -15.97 -0.21
CA PHE A 33 7.19 -15.50 -1.51
C PHE A 33 8.32 -15.11 -2.48
N GLY A 34 9.57 -15.38 -2.15
CA GLY A 34 10.74 -15.17 -2.99
C GLY A 34 11.48 -13.83 -2.77
N MET A 35 11.07 -13.03 -1.79
CA MET A 35 11.81 -11.81 -1.43
C MET A 35 13.14 -12.17 -0.77
N GLU A 36 14.23 -11.52 -1.19
CA GLU A 36 15.55 -11.80 -0.62
C GLU A 36 15.62 -11.36 0.85
N SER A 37 15.38 -10.09 1.13
CA SER A 37 15.35 -9.58 2.50
C SER A 37 14.51 -8.29 2.57
N PRO A 38 13.39 -8.27 3.28
CA PRO A 38 12.70 -7.02 3.56
C PRO A 38 13.53 -6.18 4.53
N VAL A 39 13.58 -4.88 4.29
CA VAL A 39 14.10 -3.93 5.28
C VAL A 39 13.08 -3.83 6.42
N THR A 40 13.53 -3.90 7.65
CA THR A 40 12.63 -3.88 8.81
C THR A 40 12.94 -2.71 9.72
N GLY A 41 11.90 -2.12 10.32
CA GLY A 41 11.99 -1.05 11.31
C GLY A 41 10.90 -1.17 12.36
N GLN A 42 11.04 -0.42 13.45
CA GLN A 42 10.14 -0.44 14.59
C GLN A 42 9.35 0.87 14.72
N THR A 43 9.90 1.95 14.22
CA THR A 43 9.38 3.31 14.39
C THR A 43 9.18 4.02 13.05
N GLY A 44 8.33 5.04 13.05
CA GLY A 44 8.16 5.91 11.90
C GLY A 44 9.42 6.73 11.60
N ALA A 45 10.14 7.15 12.64
CA ALA A 45 11.41 7.89 12.50
C ALA A 45 12.48 7.05 11.77
N GLU A 46 12.63 5.76 12.12
CA GLU A 46 13.51 4.83 11.39
C GLU A 46 13.10 4.71 9.92
N ALA A 47 11.80 4.58 9.65
CA ALA A 47 11.28 4.51 8.30
C ALA A 47 11.61 5.77 7.49
N MET A 48 11.34 6.94 8.05
CA MET A 48 11.62 8.22 7.40
C MET A 48 13.11 8.40 7.10
N ALA A 49 13.98 8.08 8.07
CA ALA A 49 15.43 8.14 7.89
C ALA A 49 15.91 7.22 6.75
N TYR A 50 15.41 5.98 6.70
CA TYR A 50 15.73 5.04 5.63
C TYR A 50 15.28 5.54 4.26
N LEU A 51 14.05 6.06 4.17
CA LEU A 51 13.41 6.47 2.92
C LEU A 51 13.96 7.78 2.33
N HIS A 52 14.69 8.58 3.10
CA HIS A 52 15.37 9.78 2.57
C HIS A 52 16.43 9.45 1.49
N GLY A 53 17.04 8.27 1.55
CA GLY A 53 18.10 7.88 0.59
C GLY A 53 17.79 6.61 -0.19
N ASN A 54 16.66 5.97 0.05
CA ASN A 54 16.33 4.67 -0.52
C ASN A 54 14.94 4.64 -1.12
N SER A 55 14.78 3.87 -2.20
CA SER A 55 13.47 3.57 -2.79
C SER A 55 13.02 2.17 -2.38
N ILE A 56 11.70 2.01 -2.31
CA ILE A 56 11.03 0.73 -2.05
C ILE A 56 9.92 0.50 -3.07
N ASP A 57 9.56 -0.75 -3.27
CA ASP A 57 8.46 -1.16 -4.15
C ASP A 57 7.18 -1.51 -3.39
N LEU A 58 7.29 -1.75 -2.07
CA LEU A 58 6.18 -2.12 -1.19
C LEU A 58 6.46 -1.62 0.23
N CYS A 59 5.44 -1.03 0.86
CA CYS A 59 5.46 -0.73 2.29
C CYS A 59 4.41 -1.59 3.01
N ILE A 60 4.82 -2.30 4.05
CA ILE A 60 3.93 -3.02 4.96
C ILE A 60 4.15 -2.44 6.35
N MET A 61 3.10 -1.98 7.01
CA MET A 61 3.24 -1.32 8.31
C MET A 61 2.09 -1.62 9.25
N GLU A 62 2.36 -1.53 10.55
CA GLU A 62 1.33 -1.49 11.58
C GLU A 62 0.60 -0.13 11.56
N ALA A 63 -0.68 -0.13 11.95
CA ALA A 63 -1.50 1.07 12.02
C ALA A 63 -1.05 2.06 13.10
N MET A 64 -0.40 1.57 14.17
CA MET A 64 0.17 2.36 15.26
C MET A 64 1.61 1.97 15.47
N LEU A 65 2.51 2.93 15.34
CA LEU A 65 3.92 2.82 15.68
C LEU A 65 4.18 3.51 17.03
N PRO A 66 5.27 3.21 17.72
CA PRO A 66 5.55 3.78 19.03
C PRO A 66 5.63 5.31 19.07
N ASP A 67 6.08 5.91 17.99
CA ASP A 67 6.37 7.33 17.85
C ASP A 67 5.34 8.12 17.04
N MET A 68 4.56 7.44 16.19
CA MET A 68 3.52 8.08 15.36
C MET A 68 2.45 7.09 14.89
N SER A 69 1.33 7.59 14.43
CA SER A 69 0.35 6.75 13.76
C SER A 69 0.80 6.38 12.34
N GLY A 70 0.46 5.18 11.89
CA GLY A 70 0.70 4.78 10.49
C GLY A 70 0.05 5.75 9.49
N ALA A 71 -1.09 6.35 9.84
CA ALA A 71 -1.74 7.35 9.00
C ALA A 71 -0.90 8.63 8.81
N GLU A 72 -0.14 9.05 9.81
CA GLU A 72 0.79 10.18 9.70
C GLU A 72 1.95 9.84 8.78
N LEU A 73 2.55 8.66 8.93
CA LEU A 73 3.62 8.20 8.04
C LEU A 73 3.13 8.04 6.59
N ILE A 74 1.91 7.52 6.40
CA ILE A 74 1.31 7.42 5.06
C ILE A 74 1.14 8.79 4.44
N ARG A 75 0.57 9.77 5.15
CA ARG A 75 0.43 11.14 4.63
C ARG A 75 1.78 11.76 4.29
N TRP A 76 2.82 11.52 5.09
CA TRP A 76 4.17 11.95 4.79
C TRP A 76 4.68 11.35 3.49
N LEU A 77 4.51 10.02 3.29
CA LEU A 77 4.87 9.34 2.03
C LEU A 77 4.10 9.86 0.81
N ARG A 78 2.87 10.34 0.99
CA ARG A 78 2.01 10.82 -0.12
C ARG A 78 2.29 12.27 -0.53
N ARG A 79 3.20 12.97 0.15
CA ARG A 79 3.59 14.35 -0.20
C ARG A 79 4.24 14.41 -1.58
N PRO A 80 4.08 15.54 -2.31
CA PRO A 80 4.69 15.72 -3.62
C PRO A 80 6.21 15.56 -3.60
N GLU A 81 6.86 16.00 -2.53
CA GLU A 81 8.33 15.97 -2.35
C GLU A 81 8.89 14.54 -2.29
N MET A 82 8.04 13.55 -2.03
CA MET A 82 8.44 12.14 -1.99
C MET A 82 8.57 11.51 -3.37
N GLU A 83 8.28 12.25 -4.44
CA GLU A 83 8.43 11.84 -5.84
C GLU A 83 7.86 10.43 -6.12
N LYS A 84 8.75 9.46 -6.44
CA LYS A 84 8.33 8.08 -6.75
C LYS A 84 7.77 7.35 -5.55
N LEU A 85 8.23 7.65 -4.33
CA LEU A 85 7.77 7.00 -3.10
C LEU A 85 6.30 7.28 -2.81
N ARG A 86 5.77 8.42 -3.27
CA ARG A 86 4.34 8.74 -3.07
C ARG A 86 3.38 7.75 -3.74
N PHE A 87 3.84 6.99 -4.72
CA PHE A 87 3.05 5.99 -5.43
C PHE A 87 3.23 4.57 -4.90
N VAL A 88 4.15 4.37 -3.95
CA VAL A 88 4.44 3.04 -3.40
C VAL A 88 3.17 2.43 -2.80
N PRO A 89 2.85 1.17 -3.13
CA PRO A 89 1.78 0.43 -2.50
C PRO A 89 2.00 0.30 -1.00
N ILE A 90 0.96 0.59 -0.22
CA ILE A 90 1.00 0.53 1.24
C ILE A 90 -0.07 -0.45 1.74
N VAL A 91 0.40 -1.50 2.43
CA VAL A 91 -0.42 -2.49 3.12
C VAL A 91 -0.32 -2.21 4.63
N VAL A 92 -1.43 -1.90 5.26
CA VAL A 92 -1.49 -1.70 6.70
C VAL A 92 -1.97 -2.99 7.35
N LEU A 93 -1.17 -3.56 8.26
CA LEU A 93 -1.53 -4.69 9.08
C LEU A 93 -1.84 -4.17 10.48
N THR A 94 -2.99 -4.50 11.05
CA THR A 94 -3.35 -3.98 12.36
C THR A 94 -3.99 -5.02 13.27
N SER A 95 -3.55 -5.03 14.51
CA SER A 95 -4.19 -5.80 15.60
C SER A 95 -5.44 -5.09 16.11
N TYR A 96 -5.57 -3.80 15.86
CA TYR A 96 -6.65 -2.96 16.38
C TYR A 96 -7.73 -2.77 15.32
N ALA A 97 -8.92 -3.36 15.54
CA ALA A 97 -10.08 -3.19 14.67
C ALA A 97 -10.86 -1.89 14.95
N GLN A 98 -10.23 -0.88 15.56
CA GLN A 98 -10.89 0.40 15.83
C GLN A 98 -11.18 1.11 14.51
N LEU A 99 -12.45 1.37 14.22
CA LEU A 99 -12.91 2.05 13.00
C LEU A 99 -12.15 3.35 12.73
N ARG A 100 -11.78 4.09 13.80
CA ARG A 100 -11.04 5.34 13.71
C ARG A 100 -9.64 5.14 13.08
N LEU A 101 -8.89 4.11 13.49
CA LEU A 101 -7.55 3.83 12.97
C LEU A 101 -7.62 3.34 11.51
N VAL A 102 -8.59 2.48 11.22
CA VAL A 102 -8.85 1.99 9.86
C VAL A 102 -9.22 3.14 8.93
N SER A 103 -10.13 4.02 9.36
CA SER A 103 -10.52 5.20 8.57
C SER A 103 -9.35 6.16 8.38
N ALA A 104 -8.55 6.43 9.43
CA ALA A 104 -7.40 7.30 9.34
C ALA A 104 -6.33 6.78 8.36
N ALA A 105 -6.04 5.47 8.38
CA ALA A 105 -5.09 4.86 7.45
C ALA A 105 -5.61 4.91 6.00
N ARG A 106 -6.90 4.60 5.78
CA ARG A 106 -7.54 4.72 4.47
C ARG A 106 -7.49 6.16 3.96
N ASP A 107 -7.86 7.10 4.81
CA ASP A 107 -7.93 8.53 4.47
C ASP A 107 -6.52 9.16 4.37
N GLY A 108 -5.50 8.50 4.94
CA GLY A 108 -4.09 8.82 4.72
C GLY A 108 -3.56 8.37 3.35
N GLY A 109 -4.23 7.44 2.66
CA GLY A 109 -3.82 6.94 1.35
C GLY A 109 -3.24 5.53 1.35
N ALA A 110 -3.61 4.68 2.33
CA ALA A 110 -3.30 3.25 2.31
C ALA A 110 -3.97 2.55 1.11
N ASN A 111 -3.29 1.56 0.53
CA ASN A 111 -3.86 0.74 -0.54
C ASN A 111 -4.84 -0.29 0.03
N ILE A 112 -4.48 -0.93 1.12
CA ILE A 112 -5.32 -1.93 1.79
C ILE A 112 -5.00 -1.99 3.28
N ILE A 113 -6.01 -2.36 4.07
CA ILE A 113 -5.87 -2.57 5.51
C ILE A 113 -6.30 -4.00 5.80
N VAL A 114 -5.47 -4.72 6.55
CA VAL A 114 -5.64 -6.14 6.87
C VAL A 114 -5.56 -6.31 8.39
N ARG A 115 -6.52 -7.02 8.93
CA ARG A 115 -6.52 -7.34 10.36
C ARG A 115 -5.57 -8.49 10.67
N LYS A 116 -4.76 -8.35 11.71
CA LYS A 116 -4.00 -9.45 12.30
C LYS A 116 -4.92 -10.37 13.14
N PRO A 117 -4.63 -11.68 13.26
CA PRO A 117 -3.50 -12.38 12.67
C PRO A 117 -3.67 -12.59 11.17
N VAL A 118 -2.57 -12.51 10.43
CA VAL A 118 -2.56 -12.73 8.98
C VAL A 118 -1.89 -14.07 8.66
N SER A 119 -2.57 -14.89 7.85
CA SER A 119 -1.98 -16.13 7.33
C SER A 119 -1.10 -15.85 6.10
N PRO A 120 -0.14 -16.74 5.76
CA PRO A 120 0.65 -16.61 4.54
C PRO A 120 -0.23 -16.46 3.30
N GLN A 121 -1.30 -17.25 3.17
CA GLN A 121 -2.22 -17.15 2.03
C GLN A 121 -2.91 -15.77 1.99
N SER A 122 -3.41 -15.30 3.13
CA SER A 122 -4.08 -13.99 3.18
C SER A 122 -3.11 -12.86 2.82
N LEU A 123 -1.87 -12.89 3.32
CA LEU A 123 -0.86 -11.87 2.97
C LEU A 123 -0.53 -11.91 1.48
N PHE A 124 -0.33 -13.12 0.93
CA PHE A 124 -0.11 -13.34 -0.49
C PHE A 124 -1.23 -12.75 -1.35
N ASP A 125 -2.48 -13.04 -1.01
CA ASP A 125 -3.66 -12.58 -1.77
C ASP A 125 -3.76 -11.05 -1.73
N ARG A 126 -3.45 -10.43 -0.59
CA ARG A 126 -3.50 -8.97 -0.43
C ARG A 126 -2.40 -8.26 -1.21
N ILE A 127 -1.17 -8.77 -1.16
CA ILE A 127 -0.06 -8.23 -1.95
C ILE A 127 -0.36 -8.38 -3.45
N THR A 128 -0.83 -9.56 -3.86
CA THR A 128 -1.22 -9.83 -5.24
C THR A 128 -2.33 -8.89 -5.72
N TRP A 129 -3.34 -8.67 -4.87
CA TRP A 129 -4.43 -7.76 -5.19
C TRP A 129 -3.93 -6.33 -5.38
N VAL A 130 -3.12 -5.82 -4.46
CA VAL A 130 -2.55 -4.47 -4.54
C VAL A 130 -1.69 -4.29 -5.79
N ALA A 131 -0.96 -5.33 -6.19
CA ALA A 131 -0.13 -5.31 -7.39
C ALA A 131 -0.93 -5.33 -8.70
N ARG A 132 -2.06 -6.04 -8.72
CA ARG A 132 -2.88 -6.22 -9.93
C ARG A 132 -3.93 -5.12 -10.12
N VAL A 133 -4.48 -4.61 -9.03
CA VAL A 133 -5.54 -3.61 -9.10
C VAL A 133 -4.91 -2.22 -9.18
N ALA A 134 -4.66 -1.77 -10.40
CA ALA A 134 -4.18 -0.42 -10.66
C ALA A 134 -5.32 0.59 -10.39
N ARG A 135 -5.43 1.03 -9.14
CA ARG A 135 -6.35 2.13 -8.80
C ARG A 135 -5.71 3.46 -9.23
N PRO A 136 -6.46 4.36 -9.88
CA PRO A 136 -5.97 5.69 -10.18
C PRO A 136 -5.43 6.36 -8.91
N PHE A 137 -4.31 7.04 -9.03
CA PHE A 137 -3.79 7.85 -7.93
C PHE A 137 -4.48 9.21 -7.98
N ILE A 138 -5.12 9.55 -6.87
CA ILE A 138 -5.80 10.83 -6.70
C ILE A 138 -4.85 11.78 -6.01
N ASP A 139 -4.70 12.97 -6.58
CA ASP A 139 -3.90 14.05 -6.02
C ASP A 139 -4.72 15.33 -6.08
N GLY A 140 -5.36 15.70 -4.99
CA GLY A 140 -6.19 16.90 -4.97
C GLY A 140 -6.89 17.16 -3.64
N GLY A 141 -7.01 18.43 -3.30
CA GLY A 141 -7.62 18.86 -2.04
C GLY A 141 -6.86 18.32 -0.82
N ASN A 142 -7.58 17.65 0.07
CA ASN A 142 -7.03 17.11 1.32
C ASN A 142 -6.65 15.63 1.22
N TYR A 143 -6.52 15.07 0.01
CA TYR A 143 -6.24 13.65 -0.18
C TYR A 143 -5.20 13.41 -1.27
N ALA A 144 -4.19 12.62 -0.96
CA ALA A 144 -3.26 12.05 -1.92
C ALA A 144 -3.16 10.54 -1.67
N GLY A 145 -3.40 9.74 -2.73
CA GLY A 145 -3.38 8.28 -2.59
C GLY A 145 -4.20 7.56 -3.66
N PRO A 146 -4.27 6.22 -3.58
CA PRO A 146 -5.10 5.43 -4.51
C PRO A 146 -6.58 5.78 -4.34
N ASP A 147 -7.34 5.79 -5.44
CA ASP A 147 -8.78 6.05 -5.37
C ASP A 147 -9.44 5.13 -4.32
N ARG A 148 -10.20 5.74 -3.41
CA ARG A 148 -10.88 5.03 -2.32
C ARG A 148 -12.10 4.24 -2.77
N ARG A 149 -12.53 4.42 -4.01
CA ARG A 149 -13.67 3.70 -4.60
C ARG A 149 -13.19 2.36 -5.11
N PHE A 150 -13.87 1.29 -4.70
CA PHE A 150 -13.60 -0.05 -5.19
C PHE A 150 -14.20 -0.31 -6.57
N GLN A 151 -15.15 0.53 -6.98
CA GLN A 151 -15.75 0.52 -8.32
C GLN A 151 -15.82 1.96 -8.83
N VAL A 152 -15.28 2.18 -10.02
CA VAL A 152 -15.52 3.40 -10.78
C VAL A 152 -16.89 3.20 -11.44
N VAL A 153 -17.95 3.49 -10.71
CA VAL A 153 -19.31 3.54 -11.25
C VAL A 153 -19.64 5.01 -11.32
N ASP A 154 -19.70 5.54 -12.53
CA ASP A 154 -20.33 6.85 -12.73
C ASP A 154 -21.77 6.77 -12.27
N PRO A 155 -22.29 7.75 -11.50
CA PRO A 155 -23.66 7.73 -11.08
C PRO A 155 -24.58 7.65 -12.31
N PRO A 156 -25.63 6.79 -12.31
CA PRO A 156 -26.48 6.56 -13.47
C PRO A 156 -27.18 7.82 -14.00
N ASP A 157 -27.27 8.83 -13.17
CA ASP A 157 -27.91 10.13 -13.45
C ASP A 157 -26.89 11.24 -13.79
N GLY A 158 -25.59 10.93 -13.85
CA GLY A 158 -24.54 11.93 -14.05
C GLY A 158 -24.41 12.95 -12.91
N ASN A 159 -25.10 12.74 -11.81
CA ASN A 159 -25.20 13.69 -10.71
C ASN A 159 -24.18 13.34 -9.61
N TYR A 160 -23.06 14.02 -9.62
CA TYR A 160 -21.97 13.84 -8.64
C TYR A 160 -22.36 14.51 -7.31
N LYS A 161 -22.74 13.69 -6.31
CA LYS A 161 -23.22 14.16 -5.00
C LYS A 161 -22.14 14.77 -4.10
N ARG A 162 -20.84 14.67 -4.47
CA ARG A 162 -19.74 15.26 -3.72
C ARG A 162 -19.11 16.38 -4.53
N ALA A 163 -18.82 17.51 -3.88
CA ALA A 163 -18.19 18.68 -4.52
C ALA A 163 -16.86 18.31 -5.25
N ASP A 164 -16.12 17.32 -4.74
CA ASP A 164 -14.89 16.83 -5.37
C ASP A 164 -15.16 15.97 -6.61
N ASP A 165 -16.32 15.35 -6.71
CA ASP A 165 -16.69 14.55 -7.89
C ASP A 165 -17.07 15.45 -9.06
N ALA A 166 -17.75 16.57 -8.79
CA ALA A 166 -18.15 17.55 -9.80
C ALA A 166 -16.94 18.30 -10.44
N ARG A 167 -15.82 18.40 -9.71
CA ARG A 167 -14.59 19.04 -10.20
C ARG A 167 -13.76 18.15 -11.12
N ARG A 168 -14.07 16.84 -11.20
CA ARG A 168 -13.20 15.87 -11.89
C ARG A 168 -13.60 15.57 -13.33
N GLY A 169 -14.78 15.91 -13.76
CA GLY A 169 -15.26 15.46 -15.07
C GLY A 169 -15.16 13.93 -15.26
N PRO A 170 -15.64 13.37 -16.36
CA PRO A 170 -15.49 11.94 -16.63
C PRO A 170 -14.01 11.58 -16.68
N SER A 171 -13.58 10.77 -15.69
CA SER A 171 -12.29 10.08 -15.60
C SER A 171 -11.07 10.84 -16.15
N SER A 172 -10.63 11.90 -15.46
CA SER A 172 -9.24 12.32 -15.62
C SER A 172 -8.36 11.24 -14.99
N ALA A 173 -7.70 10.44 -15.80
CA ALA A 173 -6.64 9.55 -15.34
C ALA A 173 -5.68 10.38 -14.50
N GLY A 174 -5.53 10.02 -13.22
CA GLY A 174 -4.52 10.65 -12.36
C GLY A 174 -3.12 10.51 -12.98
N PRO A 175 -2.11 11.17 -12.44
CA PRO A 175 -0.76 11.09 -12.96
C PRO A 175 -0.34 9.63 -13.15
N ALA A 176 0.27 9.32 -14.30
CA ALA A 176 0.74 7.98 -14.63
C ALA A 176 1.61 7.46 -13.48
N GLN A 177 1.18 6.36 -12.87
CA GLN A 177 1.98 5.77 -11.80
C GLN A 177 3.25 5.17 -12.41
N PRO A 178 4.42 5.39 -11.79
CA PRO A 178 5.65 4.76 -12.25
C PRO A 178 5.49 3.25 -12.20
N VAL A 179 6.04 2.55 -13.20
CA VAL A 179 6.02 1.08 -13.23
C VAL A 179 6.78 0.55 -12.02
N ASN A 180 6.06 -0.07 -11.10
CA ASN A 180 6.60 -0.62 -9.88
C ASN A 180 6.98 -2.09 -10.11
N LYS A 181 8.13 -2.54 -9.59
CA LYS A 181 8.57 -3.94 -9.70
C LYS A 181 7.57 -4.92 -9.10
N LEU A 182 6.80 -4.50 -8.09
CA LEU A 182 5.73 -5.31 -7.52
C LEU A 182 4.67 -5.70 -8.58
N VAL A 183 4.28 -4.77 -9.45
CA VAL A 183 3.33 -5.04 -10.55
C VAL A 183 3.92 -6.05 -11.52
N GLN A 184 5.22 -5.94 -11.84
CA GLN A 184 5.91 -6.88 -12.72
C GLN A 184 6.06 -8.27 -12.09
N ALA A 185 6.27 -8.35 -10.77
CA ALA A 185 6.42 -9.60 -10.04
C ALA A 185 5.18 -10.51 -10.11
N VAL A 186 3.99 -9.91 -10.29
CA VAL A 186 2.71 -10.64 -10.38
C VAL A 186 2.32 -10.95 -11.82
N SER A 187 2.85 -10.19 -12.79
CA SER A 187 2.50 -10.33 -14.22
C SER A 187 3.29 -11.43 -14.93
N LYS A 188 4.46 -11.79 -14.40
CA LYS A 188 5.27 -12.90 -14.91
C LYS A 188 4.77 -14.23 -14.36
N GLY A 189 3.71 -14.77 -14.96
CA GLY A 189 3.43 -16.21 -14.86
C GLY A 189 4.63 -17.01 -15.38
N PRO A 190 4.75 -18.31 -15.07
CA PRO A 190 5.91 -19.10 -15.43
C PRO A 190 6.09 -19.05 -16.96
N SER A 191 7.25 -18.58 -17.40
CA SER A 191 7.74 -18.96 -18.73
C SER A 191 7.86 -20.48 -18.74
N GLN A 192 7.22 -21.13 -19.69
CA GLN A 192 7.34 -22.56 -19.96
C GLN A 192 8.78 -22.92 -20.24
#